data_928bb922a1d8d266dbc23527f7682e78
#
_entry.id   928bb922a1d8d266dbc23527f7682e78
#
_cell.length_a   1.000
_cell.length_b   1.000
_cell.length_c   1.000
_cell.angle_alpha   90.00
_cell.angle_beta   90.00
_cell.angle_gamma   90.00
#
_symmetry.space_group_name_H-M   'P 1'
#
loop_
_entity.id
_entity.type
_entity.pdbx_description
1 polymer ?
#
loop_
_entity_poly.entity_id
_entity_poly.type
_entity_poly.pdbx_seq_one_letter_code
_entity_poly.pdbx_strand_id
1 'polypeptide(L)'
;MNNKGLLAVAACACLATLSQGAIAAKGFSYTYVDGGYRGIRADSIDADGFGADLSFGATDHIMVLAGYSHLWQDKADGYHSVDVHIDEFTVGGGGHYSITDRIDLVGSVVYVNDQSTGKAKPDGSSSKNNIKGSNEGYQIDVSGRIRAMDKLELTPMAVYRHVGDYSDTGFGVDAIYEFYKDWSVRGNATYFNDDSATNLFLGVRFDM
;
A
#
# COMPACT_ATOMS: atom_id res chain seq x y z
N MET A 1 -1.83 -26.85 9.19
CA MET A 1 -1.66 -25.45 9.70
C MET A 1 -0.55 -24.82 8.89
N ASN A 2 -0.87 -23.77 8.10
CA ASN A 2 0.10 -23.15 7.19
C ASN A 2 1.07 -22.25 7.99
N ASN A 3 2.36 -22.57 7.92
CA ASN A 3 3.44 -21.83 8.62
C ASN A 3 3.56 -20.35 8.24
N LYS A 4 2.88 -19.91 7.18
CA LYS A 4 2.89 -18.51 6.71
C LYS A 4 2.15 -17.56 7.65
N GLY A 5 1.07 -18.00 8.30
CA GLY A 5 0.34 -17.19 9.28
C GLY A 5 1.09 -16.96 10.59
N LEU A 6 1.93 -17.92 10.98
CA LEU A 6 2.71 -17.83 12.22
C LEU A 6 3.88 -16.83 12.09
N LEU A 7 4.44 -16.71 10.89
CA LEU A 7 5.53 -15.75 10.60
C LEU A 7 5.03 -14.30 10.61
N ALA A 8 3.82 -14.02 10.11
CA ALA A 8 3.24 -12.68 10.11
C ALA A 8 2.92 -12.20 11.54
N VAL A 9 2.38 -13.08 12.39
CA VAL A 9 2.09 -12.76 13.81
C VAL A 9 3.37 -12.58 14.62
N ALA A 10 4.42 -13.37 14.35
CA ALA A 10 5.72 -13.24 15.01
C ALA A 10 6.44 -11.93 14.62
N ALA A 11 6.33 -11.49 13.37
CA ALA A 11 6.89 -10.21 12.92
C ALA A 11 6.21 -9.01 13.62
N CYS A 12 4.89 -9.00 13.76
CA CYS A 12 4.17 -7.97 14.51
C CYS A 12 4.53 -7.94 16.00
N ALA A 13 4.75 -9.11 16.63
CA ALA A 13 5.10 -9.17 18.05
C ALA A 13 6.53 -8.71 18.34
N CYS A 14 7.48 -8.91 17.42
CA CYS A 14 8.86 -8.43 17.57
C CYS A 14 8.99 -6.91 17.40
N LEU A 15 8.15 -6.29 16.58
CA LEU A 15 8.17 -4.84 16.36
C LEU A 15 7.64 -4.04 17.56
N ALA A 16 6.72 -4.60 18.33
CA ALA A 16 6.19 -3.94 19.54
C ALA A 16 7.22 -3.78 20.67
N THR A 17 8.32 -4.52 20.66
CA THR A 17 9.38 -4.44 21.70
C THR A 17 10.53 -3.50 21.33
N LEU A 18 10.59 -3.00 20.09
CA LEU A 18 11.67 -2.13 19.60
C LEU A 18 11.32 -0.63 19.61
N SER A 19 10.14 -0.27 20.08
CA SER A 19 9.59 1.10 20.02
C SER A 19 10.21 2.12 21.01
N GLN A 20 11.39 1.86 21.54
CA GLN A 20 12.10 2.84 22.37
C GLN A 20 13.27 3.44 21.59
N GLY A 21 13.02 4.52 20.84
CA GLY A 21 14.12 5.37 20.43
C GLY A 21 14.12 6.12 19.10
N ALA A 22 13.12 6.00 18.25
CA ALA A 22 13.05 6.92 17.11
C ALA A 22 12.34 8.22 17.53
N ILE A 23 13.11 9.21 17.97
CA ILE A 23 12.58 10.58 18.12
C ILE A 23 12.35 11.09 16.70
N ALA A 24 11.09 11.03 16.26
CA ALA A 24 10.66 11.67 15.02
C ALA A 24 11.11 13.14 15.03
N ALA A 25 11.62 13.64 13.90
CA ALA A 25 11.79 15.05 13.67
C ALA A 25 10.48 15.76 14.02
N LYS A 26 10.55 16.87 14.73
CA LYS A 26 9.41 17.55 15.35
C LYS A 26 8.19 17.61 14.44
N GLY A 27 7.30 16.62 14.54
CA GLY A 27 5.98 16.77 13.98
C GLY A 27 5.41 15.65 13.12
N PHE A 28 6.20 14.79 12.45
CA PHE A 28 5.69 13.67 11.67
C PHE A 28 6.06 12.34 12.32
N SER A 29 5.12 11.40 12.42
CA SER A 29 5.43 10.03 12.82
C SER A 29 5.84 9.21 11.59
N TYR A 30 6.93 8.46 11.71
CA TYR A 30 7.40 7.47 10.73
C TYR A 30 7.31 6.04 11.28
N THR A 31 6.72 5.88 12.47
CA THR A 31 6.41 4.58 13.06
C THR A 31 4.91 4.45 13.23
N TYR A 32 4.29 3.66 12.34
CA TYR A 32 2.84 3.53 12.29
C TYR A 32 2.41 2.19 11.69
N VAL A 33 1.19 1.82 11.96
CA VAL A 33 0.43 0.81 11.24
C VAL A 33 -0.85 1.41 10.72
N ASP A 34 -1.19 1.12 9.48
CA ASP A 34 -2.52 1.42 8.97
C ASP A 34 -3.16 0.21 8.30
N GLY A 35 -4.48 0.26 8.20
CA GLY A 35 -5.27 -0.77 7.57
C GLY A 35 -6.61 -0.22 7.10
N GLY A 36 -7.07 -0.73 5.97
CA GLY A 36 -8.31 -0.24 5.39
C GLY A 36 -8.69 -0.88 4.08
N TYR A 37 -9.68 -0.30 3.48
CA TYR A 37 -10.14 -0.62 2.14
C TYR A 37 -9.14 -0.16 1.09
N ARG A 38 -8.92 -1.01 0.09
CA ARG A 38 -8.18 -0.69 -1.15
C ARG A 38 -9.04 -0.95 -2.36
N GLY A 39 -8.89 -0.11 -3.37
CA GLY A 39 -9.58 -0.26 -4.65
C GLY A 39 -8.66 0.10 -5.80
N ILE A 40 -8.82 -0.61 -6.92
CA ILE A 40 -8.21 -0.27 -8.20
C ILE A 40 -9.34 0.01 -9.17
N ARG A 41 -9.25 1.13 -9.87
CA ARG A 41 -10.19 1.55 -10.92
C ARG A 41 -9.41 1.83 -12.18
N ALA A 42 -9.64 1.04 -13.22
CA ALA A 42 -9.04 1.18 -14.55
C ALA A 42 -10.07 0.79 -15.61
N ASP A 43 -9.79 1.12 -16.87
CA ASP A 43 -10.73 0.85 -17.98
C ASP A 43 -11.14 -0.64 -18.08
N SER A 44 -10.25 -1.54 -17.72
CA SER A 44 -10.45 -3.00 -17.81
C SER A 44 -10.56 -3.72 -16.48
N ILE A 45 -10.18 -3.07 -15.36
CA ILE A 45 -10.06 -3.69 -14.04
C ILE A 45 -10.71 -2.80 -12.99
N ASP A 46 -11.73 -3.34 -12.31
CA ASP A 46 -12.25 -2.81 -11.07
C ASP A 46 -12.07 -3.88 -10.01
N ALA A 47 -11.19 -3.63 -9.05
CA ALA A 47 -10.92 -4.56 -7.96
C ALA A 47 -11.06 -3.86 -6.62
N ASP A 48 -11.62 -4.55 -5.65
CA ASP A 48 -11.85 -4.07 -4.30
C ASP A 48 -11.22 -5.02 -3.28
N GLY A 49 -10.84 -4.51 -2.12
CA GLY A 49 -10.24 -5.35 -1.10
C GLY A 49 -9.79 -4.62 0.14
N PHE A 50 -8.84 -5.21 0.83
CA PHE A 50 -8.23 -4.64 2.03
C PHE A 50 -6.73 -4.60 1.88
N GLY A 51 -6.09 -3.70 2.64
CA GLY A 51 -4.66 -3.65 2.80
C GLY A 51 -4.27 -3.20 4.18
N ALA A 52 -3.04 -3.52 4.54
CA ALA A 52 -2.38 -3.02 5.73
C ALA A 52 -0.95 -2.62 5.38
N ASP A 53 -0.51 -1.48 5.88
CA ASP A 53 0.85 -0.98 5.73
C ASP A 53 1.47 -0.76 7.10
N LEU A 54 2.75 -1.01 7.19
CA LEU A 54 3.57 -0.81 8.35
C LEU A 54 4.78 0.05 7.98
N SER A 55 5.06 1.05 8.79
CA SER A 55 6.29 1.81 8.74
C SER A 55 6.97 1.79 10.11
N PHE A 56 8.27 1.62 10.11
CA PHE A 56 9.08 1.67 11.32
C PHE A 56 10.25 2.62 11.11
N GLY A 57 10.28 3.72 11.84
CA GLY A 57 11.39 4.67 11.88
C GLY A 57 12.60 4.02 12.56
N ALA A 58 13.55 3.52 11.76
CA ALA A 58 14.75 2.86 12.26
C ALA A 58 15.77 3.85 12.82
N THR A 59 15.79 5.06 12.28
CA THR A 59 16.60 6.21 12.75
C THR A 59 15.82 7.51 12.53
N ASP A 60 16.43 8.64 12.91
CA ASP A 60 15.86 9.98 12.69
C ASP A 60 15.65 10.32 11.20
N HIS A 61 16.17 9.53 10.28
CA HIS A 61 16.10 9.81 8.83
C HIS A 61 15.76 8.59 7.98
N ILE A 62 15.73 7.38 8.57
CA ILE A 62 15.55 6.14 7.82
C ILE A 62 14.35 5.39 8.37
N MET A 63 13.52 4.86 7.47
CA MET A 63 12.38 4.01 7.81
C MET A 63 12.42 2.69 7.03
N VAL A 64 11.83 1.67 7.62
CA VAL A 64 11.56 0.37 7.01
C VAL A 64 10.07 0.28 6.74
N LEU A 65 9.72 -0.25 5.58
CA LEU A 65 8.34 -0.30 5.09
C LEU A 65 7.96 -1.74 4.79
N ALA A 66 6.73 -2.11 5.10
CA ALA A 66 6.13 -3.36 4.68
C ALA A 66 4.63 -3.15 4.43
N GLY A 67 4.09 -3.87 3.45
CA GLY A 67 2.67 -3.80 3.13
C GLY A 67 2.12 -5.11 2.62
N TYR A 68 0.83 -5.31 2.77
CA TYR A 68 0.08 -6.41 2.21
C TYR A 68 -1.28 -5.92 1.75
N SER A 69 -1.71 -6.37 0.59
CA SER A 69 -3.09 -6.18 0.15
C SER A 69 -3.67 -7.45 -0.46
N HIS A 70 -4.97 -7.61 -0.30
CA HIS A 70 -5.77 -8.64 -0.93
C HIS A 70 -6.94 -7.98 -1.62
N LEU A 71 -6.97 -8.10 -2.95
CA LEU A 71 -8.01 -7.54 -3.80
C LEU A 71 -8.75 -8.67 -4.50
N TRP A 72 -10.03 -8.46 -4.74
CA TRP A 72 -10.87 -9.35 -5.55
C TRP A 72 -11.60 -8.57 -6.62
N GLN A 73 -11.80 -9.21 -7.74
CA GLN A 73 -12.57 -8.72 -8.86
C GLN A 73 -13.55 -9.77 -9.29
N ASP A 74 -14.82 -9.43 -9.28
CA ASP A 74 -15.90 -10.25 -9.81
C ASP A 74 -16.41 -9.62 -11.11
N LYS A 75 -16.10 -10.21 -12.26
CA LYS A 75 -16.69 -9.82 -13.54
C LYS A 75 -17.58 -10.95 -14.04
N ALA A 76 -18.85 -10.63 -14.27
CA ALA A 76 -19.79 -11.50 -14.96
C ALA A 76 -20.30 -10.76 -16.22
N ASP A 77 -19.74 -11.08 -17.37
CA ASP A 77 -20.39 -10.84 -18.63
C ASP A 77 -21.28 -12.04 -18.93
N GLY A 78 -22.54 -11.85 -19.36
CA GLY A 78 -23.59 -12.87 -19.44
C GLY A 78 -23.22 -14.25 -20.04
N TYR A 79 -21.96 -14.47 -20.42
CA TYR A 79 -21.42 -15.70 -20.98
C TYR A 79 -20.18 -16.23 -20.21
N HIS A 80 -19.51 -15.45 -19.36
CA HIS A 80 -18.31 -15.88 -18.64
C HIS A 80 -18.26 -15.23 -17.26
N SER A 81 -18.06 -16.01 -16.22
CA SER A 81 -17.71 -15.48 -14.90
C SER A 81 -16.21 -15.70 -14.66
N VAL A 82 -15.51 -14.62 -14.35
CA VAL A 82 -14.10 -14.65 -14.02
C VAL A 82 -13.94 -14.08 -12.61
N ASP A 83 -13.54 -14.93 -11.68
CA ASP A 83 -13.19 -14.52 -10.31
C ASP A 83 -11.67 -14.36 -10.26
N VAL A 84 -11.16 -13.17 -9.99
CA VAL A 84 -9.73 -12.90 -9.87
C VAL A 84 -9.44 -12.41 -8.45
N HIS A 85 -8.43 -12.99 -7.83
CA HIS A 85 -7.87 -12.53 -6.57
C HIS A 85 -6.43 -12.07 -6.81
N ILE A 86 -6.06 -10.94 -6.24
CA ILE A 86 -4.72 -10.37 -6.33
C ILE A 86 -4.21 -10.18 -4.91
N ASP A 87 -3.09 -10.85 -4.61
CA ASP A 87 -2.35 -10.67 -3.37
C ASP A 87 -1.07 -9.89 -3.69
N GLU A 88 -0.89 -8.73 -3.10
CA GLU A 88 0.32 -7.94 -3.22
C GLU A 88 1.04 -7.91 -1.87
N PHE A 89 2.33 -8.17 -1.88
CA PHE A 89 3.23 -8.00 -0.77
C PHE A 89 4.33 -7.00 -1.13
N THR A 90 4.59 -6.06 -0.24
CA THR A 90 5.66 -5.07 -0.40
C THR A 90 6.58 -5.06 0.81
N VAL A 91 7.89 -4.85 0.57
CA VAL A 91 8.88 -4.63 1.62
C VAL A 91 9.99 -3.74 1.11
N GLY A 92 10.48 -2.84 1.94
CA GLY A 92 11.55 -1.94 1.53
C GLY A 92 11.96 -0.96 2.60
N GLY A 93 12.45 0.17 2.16
CA GLY A 93 12.89 1.24 3.05
C GLY A 93 12.82 2.60 2.38
N GLY A 94 12.95 3.61 3.20
CA GLY A 94 12.95 4.99 2.75
C GLY A 94 13.75 5.89 3.67
N GLY A 95 13.88 7.11 3.21
CA GLY A 95 14.48 8.18 3.98
C GLY A 95 13.64 9.43 3.94
N HIS A 96 13.80 10.26 4.96
CA HIS A 96 13.14 11.56 5.02
C HIS A 96 14.09 12.65 5.49
N TYR A 97 13.79 13.86 5.03
CA TYR A 97 14.55 15.06 5.36
C TYR A 97 13.59 16.22 5.64
N SER A 98 13.70 16.81 6.82
CA SER A 98 12.85 17.94 7.23
C SER A 98 13.38 19.23 6.59
N ILE A 99 12.57 19.80 5.72
CA ILE A 99 12.85 21.12 5.10
C ILE A 99 12.46 22.24 6.06
N THR A 100 11.33 22.08 6.76
CA THR A 100 10.82 23.00 7.77
C THR A 100 10.12 22.20 8.89
N ASP A 101 9.69 22.83 9.98
CA ASP A 101 8.90 22.19 11.02
C ASP A 101 7.53 21.64 10.52
N ARG A 102 7.13 21.96 9.29
CA ARG A 102 5.85 21.59 8.70
C ARG A 102 5.97 20.86 7.36
N ILE A 103 7.19 20.64 6.85
CA ILE A 103 7.42 20.05 5.52
C ILE A 103 8.59 19.10 5.60
N ASP A 104 8.34 17.84 5.28
CA ASP A 104 9.35 16.81 5.06
C ASP A 104 9.37 16.37 3.60
N LEU A 105 10.56 16.18 3.04
CA LEU A 105 10.76 15.44 1.80
C LEU A 105 10.99 13.97 2.14
N VAL A 106 10.31 13.08 1.43
CA VAL A 106 10.38 11.63 1.67
C VAL A 106 10.67 10.93 0.36
N GLY A 107 11.58 9.96 0.40
CA GLY A 107 11.84 9.04 -0.70
C GLY A 107 11.84 7.61 -0.22
N SER A 108 11.28 6.69 -1.00
CA SER A 108 11.27 5.25 -0.66
C SER A 108 11.47 4.36 -1.87
N VAL A 109 11.97 3.17 -1.62
CA VAL A 109 12.05 2.06 -2.58
C VAL A 109 11.54 0.81 -1.89
N VAL A 110 10.57 0.16 -2.52
CA VAL A 110 10.02 -1.11 -2.04
C VAL A 110 10.09 -2.18 -3.13
N TYR A 111 10.42 -3.38 -2.75
CA TYR A 111 10.19 -4.58 -3.53
C TYR A 111 8.70 -4.89 -3.54
N VAL A 112 8.19 -5.33 -4.68
CA VAL A 112 6.78 -5.67 -4.90
C VAL A 112 6.70 -7.12 -5.40
N ASN A 113 5.81 -7.90 -4.80
CA ASN A 113 5.46 -9.24 -5.26
C ASN A 113 3.94 -9.32 -5.41
N ASP A 114 3.48 -9.43 -6.65
CA ASP A 114 2.08 -9.59 -7.02
C ASP A 114 1.80 -11.05 -7.35
N GLN A 115 0.81 -11.62 -6.70
CA GLN A 115 0.31 -12.96 -6.98
C GLN A 115 -1.15 -12.87 -7.40
N SER A 116 -1.45 -13.27 -8.63
CA SER A 116 -2.82 -13.34 -9.14
C SER A 116 -3.29 -14.78 -9.26
N THR A 117 -4.52 -15.04 -8.79
CA THR A 117 -5.20 -16.33 -8.96
C THR A 117 -6.57 -16.07 -9.55
N GLY A 118 -6.86 -16.70 -10.69
CA GLY A 118 -8.13 -16.56 -11.38
C GLY A 118 -8.81 -17.91 -11.63
N LYS A 119 -10.15 -17.90 -11.66
CA LYS A 119 -10.97 -19.02 -12.09
C LYS A 119 -11.85 -18.55 -13.25
N ALA A 120 -11.61 -19.07 -14.43
CA ALA A 120 -12.45 -18.84 -15.60
C ALA A 120 -13.38 -20.03 -15.77
N LYS A 121 -14.67 -19.78 -15.90
CA LYS A 121 -15.68 -20.79 -16.24
C LYS A 121 -16.24 -20.49 -17.62
N PRO A 122 -15.83 -21.26 -18.66
CA PRO A 122 -16.43 -21.15 -19.99
C PRO A 122 -17.89 -21.60 -19.94
N ASP A 123 -18.73 -20.92 -20.73
CA ASP A 123 -20.15 -21.24 -20.78
C ASP A 123 -20.39 -22.70 -21.23
N GLY A 124 -21.27 -23.41 -20.53
CA GLY A 124 -21.61 -24.82 -20.80
C GLY A 124 -20.56 -25.85 -20.37
N SER A 125 -19.45 -25.47 -19.76
CA SER A 125 -18.40 -26.39 -19.30
C SER A 125 -18.43 -26.56 -17.77
N SER A 126 -18.34 -27.82 -17.31
CA SER A 126 -18.11 -28.13 -15.89
C SER A 126 -16.63 -27.98 -15.49
N SER A 127 -15.75 -27.67 -16.42
CA SER A 127 -14.31 -27.53 -16.17
C SER A 127 -13.98 -26.10 -15.75
N LYS A 128 -13.34 -25.94 -14.59
CA LYS A 128 -12.76 -24.67 -14.12
C LYS A 128 -11.29 -24.64 -14.50
N ASN A 129 -10.87 -23.66 -15.27
CA ASN A 129 -9.46 -23.40 -15.53
C ASN A 129 -8.90 -22.48 -14.45
N ASN A 130 -7.90 -22.94 -13.71
CA ASN A 130 -7.19 -22.13 -12.76
C ASN A 130 -6.06 -21.39 -13.49
N ILE A 131 -6.08 -20.07 -13.43
CA ILE A 131 -5.01 -19.19 -13.91
C ILE A 131 -4.22 -18.75 -12.69
N LYS A 132 -2.90 -18.88 -12.73
CA LYS A 132 -2.00 -18.37 -11.69
C LYS A 132 -0.93 -17.53 -12.37
N GLY A 133 -0.73 -16.31 -11.84
CA GLY A 133 0.34 -15.42 -12.23
C GLY A 133 1.12 -14.98 -11.00
N SER A 134 2.41 -14.72 -11.16
CA SER A 134 3.24 -14.08 -10.15
C SER A 134 4.19 -13.15 -10.86
N ASN A 135 4.22 -11.90 -10.45
CA ASN A 135 5.14 -10.89 -10.95
C ASN A 135 5.87 -10.26 -9.77
N GLU A 136 7.14 -9.97 -9.99
CA GLU A 136 8.00 -9.33 -9.02
C GLU A 136 8.57 -8.04 -9.60
N GLY A 137 8.87 -7.09 -8.73
CA GLY A 137 9.41 -5.83 -9.18
C GLY A 137 9.75 -4.87 -8.05
N TYR A 138 9.72 -3.60 -8.35
CA TYR A 138 9.97 -2.55 -7.38
C TYR A 138 9.11 -1.31 -7.65
N GLN A 139 8.91 -0.53 -6.60
CA GLN A 139 8.28 0.78 -6.67
C GLN A 139 9.19 1.80 -5.99
N ILE A 140 9.28 2.98 -6.60
CA ILE A 140 10.01 4.14 -6.09
C ILE A 140 9.01 5.26 -5.89
N ASP A 141 9.00 5.85 -4.70
CA ASP A 141 8.14 6.97 -4.35
C ASP A 141 8.97 8.17 -3.94
N VAL A 142 8.56 9.35 -4.39
CA VAL A 142 9.07 10.65 -3.91
C VAL A 142 7.88 11.50 -3.53
N SER A 143 7.88 12.03 -2.32
CA SER A 143 6.73 12.76 -1.78
C SER A 143 7.15 13.90 -0.86
N GLY A 144 6.25 14.86 -0.70
CA GLY A 144 6.38 15.93 0.28
C GLY A 144 5.28 15.83 1.32
N ARG A 145 5.60 15.50 2.57
CA ARG A 145 4.66 15.53 3.68
C ARG A 145 4.49 16.96 4.18
N ILE A 146 3.27 17.45 4.18
CA ILE A 146 2.93 18.83 4.51
C ILE A 146 1.90 18.84 5.63
N ARG A 147 2.24 19.42 6.77
CA ARG A 147 1.26 19.69 7.83
C ARG A 147 0.46 20.95 7.48
N ALA A 148 -0.64 20.72 6.73
CA ALA A 148 -1.52 21.80 6.26
C ALA A 148 -2.25 22.49 7.41
N MET A 149 -2.64 21.72 8.46
CA MET A 149 -3.25 22.18 9.70
C MET A 149 -2.70 21.33 10.87
N ASP A 150 -2.97 21.72 12.10
CA ASP A 150 -2.48 20.99 13.28
C ASP A 150 -2.85 19.50 13.30
N LYS A 151 -3.97 19.13 12.66
CA LYS A 151 -4.49 17.77 12.60
C LYS A 151 -4.59 17.20 11.17
N LEU A 152 -4.19 17.96 10.16
CA LEU A 152 -4.30 17.57 8.75
C LEU A 152 -2.94 17.59 8.09
N GLU A 153 -2.55 16.43 7.60
CA GLU A 153 -1.37 16.23 6.78
C GLU A 153 -1.79 15.91 5.35
N LEU A 154 -1.12 16.51 4.39
CA LEU A 154 -1.27 16.25 2.96
C LEU A 154 0.09 15.85 2.39
N THR A 155 0.09 14.81 1.57
CA THR A 155 1.33 14.26 1.00
C THR A 155 1.15 14.05 -0.50
N PRO A 156 1.39 15.09 -1.33
CA PRO A 156 1.55 14.88 -2.78
C PRO A 156 2.75 13.97 -3.05
N MET A 157 2.60 13.07 -4.04
CA MET A 157 3.61 12.08 -4.38
C MET A 157 3.72 11.83 -5.88
N ALA A 158 4.91 11.47 -6.31
CA ALA A 158 5.20 10.87 -7.60
C ALA A 158 5.68 9.45 -7.38
N VAL A 159 5.19 8.54 -8.20
CA VAL A 159 5.43 7.09 -8.09
C VAL A 159 5.97 6.58 -9.42
N TYR A 160 6.99 5.75 -9.35
CA TYR A 160 7.42 4.90 -10.45
C TYR A 160 7.33 3.45 -10.02
N ARG A 161 6.61 2.63 -10.78
CA ARG A 161 6.41 1.20 -10.52
C ARG A 161 6.89 0.38 -11.71
N HIS A 162 7.66 -0.68 -11.43
CA HIS A 162 8.09 -1.66 -12.41
C HIS A 162 7.86 -3.06 -11.83
N VAL A 163 6.95 -3.82 -12.43
CA VAL A 163 6.56 -5.17 -11.97
C VAL A 163 6.41 -6.09 -13.19
N GLY A 164 7.19 -7.17 -13.24
CA GLY A 164 7.29 -8.02 -14.43
C GLY A 164 7.86 -7.24 -15.60
N ASP A 165 7.18 -7.30 -16.73
CA ASP A 165 7.54 -6.56 -17.97
C ASP A 165 6.88 -5.17 -18.03
N TYR A 166 6.15 -4.77 -16.98
CA TYR A 166 5.34 -3.58 -16.94
C TYR A 166 6.00 -2.47 -16.14
N SER A 167 5.98 -1.24 -16.66
CA SER A 167 6.49 -0.04 -15.98
C SER A 167 5.49 1.09 -16.12
N ASP A 168 5.20 1.80 -15.06
CA ASP A 168 4.30 2.94 -15.09
C ASP A 168 4.77 4.04 -14.12
N THR A 169 4.36 5.26 -14.42
CA THR A 169 4.53 6.44 -13.57
C THR A 169 3.18 6.96 -13.14
N GLY A 170 3.09 7.36 -11.88
CA GLY A 170 1.85 7.89 -11.30
C GLY A 170 2.07 9.12 -10.45
N PHE A 171 0.98 9.80 -10.19
CA PHE A 171 0.90 10.91 -9.25
C PHE A 171 -0.25 10.67 -8.28
N GLY A 172 -0.02 11.01 -7.02
CA GLY A 172 -1.03 10.79 -6.00
C GLY A 172 -1.01 11.85 -4.92
N VAL A 173 -2.00 11.74 -4.07
CA VAL A 173 -2.09 12.51 -2.83
C VAL A 173 -2.56 11.60 -1.71
N ASP A 174 -1.91 11.71 -0.57
CA ASP A 174 -2.32 11.11 0.69
C ASP A 174 -2.81 12.22 1.62
N ALA A 175 -3.90 11.98 2.33
CA ALA A 175 -4.45 12.87 3.34
C ALA A 175 -4.64 12.09 4.64
N ILE A 176 -4.09 12.62 5.74
CA ILE A 176 -4.18 12.03 7.07
C ILE A 176 -4.81 13.06 7.99
N TYR A 177 -5.90 12.68 8.65
CA TYR A 177 -6.59 13.52 9.62
C TYR A 177 -6.60 12.85 10.99
N GLU A 178 -5.89 13.46 11.96
CA GLU A 178 -5.88 13.03 13.35
C GLU A 178 -7.20 13.38 14.05
N PHE A 179 -8.00 12.38 14.37
CA PHE A 179 -9.28 12.57 15.06
C PHE A 179 -9.18 12.32 16.56
N TYR A 180 -8.23 11.49 16.99
CA TYR A 180 -7.93 11.22 18.38
C TYR A 180 -6.42 10.98 18.52
N LYS A 181 -5.87 11.17 19.71
CA LYS A 181 -4.45 10.99 19.99
C LYS A 181 -3.93 9.68 19.37
N ASP A 182 -2.89 9.78 18.55
CA ASP A 182 -2.23 8.68 17.86
C ASP A 182 -3.14 7.92 16.82
N TRP A 183 -4.42 8.34 16.64
CA TRP A 183 -5.35 7.74 15.70
C TRP A 183 -5.76 8.72 14.63
N SER A 184 -5.63 8.29 13.39
CA SER A 184 -5.96 9.09 12.20
C SER A 184 -6.82 8.30 11.21
N VAL A 185 -7.63 9.03 10.43
CA VAL A 185 -8.18 8.52 9.18
C VAL A 185 -7.20 8.86 8.08
N ARG A 186 -6.91 7.89 7.21
CA ARG A 186 -6.04 8.05 6.04
C ARG A 186 -6.81 7.79 4.77
N GLY A 187 -6.69 8.69 3.79
CA GLY A 187 -7.20 8.53 2.44
C GLY A 187 -6.09 8.78 1.43
N ASN A 188 -5.94 7.88 0.46
CA ASN A 188 -4.99 8.01 -0.62
C ASN A 188 -5.67 7.81 -1.98
N ALA A 189 -5.24 8.58 -2.97
CA ALA A 189 -5.57 8.37 -4.37
C ALA A 189 -4.30 8.55 -5.21
N THR A 190 -3.96 7.55 -6.03
CA THR A 190 -2.81 7.58 -6.93
C THR A 190 -3.26 7.18 -8.33
N TYR A 191 -3.06 8.06 -9.28
CA TYR A 191 -3.33 7.84 -10.70
C TYR A 191 -2.06 7.41 -11.42
N PHE A 192 -2.15 6.35 -12.22
CA PHE A 192 -1.12 5.81 -13.07
C PHE A 192 -1.44 6.12 -14.54
N ASN A 193 -0.41 6.55 -15.28
CA ASN A 193 -0.62 7.14 -16.61
C ASN A 193 -0.88 6.11 -17.71
N ASP A 194 -0.11 5.01 -17.74
CA ASP A 194 -0.14 4.09 -18.87
C ASP A 194 -1.41 3.22 -18.88
N ASP A 195 -1.88 2.78 -17.71
CA ASP A 195 -3.11 2.00 -17.57
C ASP A 195 -4.36 2.84 -17.32
N SER A 196 -4.23 4.16 -17.21
CA SER A 196 -5.32 5.04 -16.76
C SER A 196 -5.95 4.54 -15.46
N ALA A 197 -5.12 3.93 -14.60
CA ALA A 197 -5.56 3.27 -13.39
C ALA A 197 -5.50 4.23 -12.19
N THR A 198 -6.51 4.15 -11.33
CA THR A 198 -6.53 4.87 -10.06
C THR A 198 -6.52 3.87 -8.91
N ASN A 199 -5.49 3.93 -8.09
CA ASN A 199 -5.42 3.20 -6.84
C ASN A 199 -5.98 4.06 -5.71
N LEU A 200 -6.87 3.49 -4.92
CA LEU A 200 -7.55 4.14 -3.80
C LEU A 200 -7.24 3.40 -2.50
N PHE A 201 -7.09 4.15 -1.42
CA PHE A 201 -7.05 3.64 -0.06
C PHE A 201 -7.90 4.52 0.86
N LEU A 202 -8.65 3.90 1.74
CA LEU A 202 -9.35 4.57 2.84
C LEU A 202 -9.26 3.68 4.08
N GLY A 203 -8.67 4.20 5.14
CA GLY A 203 -8.42 3.39 6.32
C GLY A 203 -8.17 4.20 7.58
N VAL A 204 -7.77 3.46 8.61
CA VAL A 204 -7.39 4.00 9.91
C VAL A 204 -5.91 3.75 10.13
N ARG A 205 -5.22 4.73 10.65
CA ARG A 205 -3.82 4.71 11.01
C ARG A 205 -3.66 4.89 12.51
N PHE A 206 -2.75 4.12 13.08
CA PHE A 206 -2.27 4.26 14.45
C PHE A 206 -0.77 4.58 14.44
N ASP A 207 -0.42 5.73 14.98
CA ASP A 207 0.96 6.18 15.17
C ASP A 207 1.50 5.67 16.51
N MET A 208 2.76 5.17 16.51
CA MET A 208 3.41 4.55 17.68
C MET A 208 4.55 5.41 18.22
#